data_1ff389b6b645b96cc9e14b04f3df3d2d
#
_entry.id   1ff389b6b645b96cc9e14b04f3df3d2d
#
_cell.length_a   1.000
_cell.length_b   1.000
_cell.length_c   1.000
_cell.angle_alpha   90.00
_cell.angle_beta   90.00
_cell.angle_gamma   90.00
#
_symmetry.space_group_name_H-M   'P 1'
#
loop_
_entity.id
_entity.type
_entity.pdbx_description
1 polymer ?
#
loop_
_entity_poly.entity_id
_entity_poly.type
_entity_poly.pdbx_seq_one_letter_code
_entity_poly.pdbx_strand_id
1 'polypeptide(L)'
;MEKQRLDNILKDLNIFESREKAQKAIKQGQVKVNGKVYTSPSQKFDILSQEQIEIQEEANKYVSRGAFKLVKALETFNISVSGKIATDIGSSTGGFSDVLLQNNIKKIYAIDVGKNQLHEKIKSNKKVVSMEETDFRTIKKSQIAGTNLVVIDVSFISILPIIQKLKELFKNAE
;
A
#
# COMPACT_ATOMS: atom_id res chain seq x y z
N MET A 1 37.46 -5.74 15.91
CA MET A 1 36.87 -4.48 15.36
C MET A 1 35.52 -4.26 16.02
N GLU A 2 35.20 -3.01 16.37
CA GLU A 2 33.95 -2.69 17.07
C GLU A 2 32.79 -2.71 16.07
N LYS A 3 31.77 -3.54 16.34
CA LYS A 3 30.60 -3.64 15.49
C LYS A 3 29.69 -2.44 15.70
N GLN A 4 29.32 -1.76 14.64
CA GLN A 4 28.46 -0.58 14.64
C GLN A 4 27.01 -0.94 14.26
N ARG A 5 26.05 -0.20 14.81
CA ARG A 5 24.63 -0.38 14.51
C ARG A 5 24.31 0.09 13.09
N LEU A 6 23.39 -0.60 12.41
CA LEU A 6 22.99 -0.27 11.03
C LEU A 6 22.45 1.17 10.91
N ASP A 7 21.64 1.63 11.87
CA ASP A 7 21.11 3.01 11.85
C ASP A 7 22.21 4.09 11.93
N ASN A 8 23.29 3.82 12.65
CA ASN A 8 24.45 4.71 12.71
C ASN A 8 25.27 4.65 11.42
N ILE A 9 25.55 3.44 10.94
CA ILE A 9 26.31 3.25 9.68
C ILE A 9 25.66 4.03 8.52
N LEU A 10 24.33 3.92 8.38
CA LEU A 10 23.59 4.58 7.31
C LEU A 10 23.65 6.12 7.40
N LYS A 11 23.69 6.68 8.64
CA LYS A 11 23.89 8.10 8.87
C LYS A 11 25.33 8.51 8.56
N ASP A 12 26.30 7.76 9.07
CA ASP A 12 27.72 8.09 8.94
C ASP A 12 28.22 8.03 7.48
N LEU A 13 27.60 7.14 6.69
CA LEU A 13 27.80 7.07 5.22
C LEU A 13 27.00 8.12 4.45
N ASN A 14 26.28 9.04 5.12
CA ASN A 14 25.41 10.06 4.51
C ASN A 14 24.33 9.49 3.56
N ILE A 15 23.93 8.24 3.75
CA ILE A 15 22.84 7.62 3.00
C ILE A 15 21.48 8.19 3.47
N PHE A 16 21.37 8.53 4.76
CA PHE A 16 20.23 9.25 5.34
C PHE A 16 20.69 10.49 6.10
N GLU A 17 19.91 11.56 6.02
CA GLU A 17 20.20 12.84 6.68
C GLU A 17 20.18 12.74 8.22
N SER A 18 19.35 11.84 8.77
CA SER A 18 19.26 11.65 10.22
C SER A 18 19.12 10.17 10.59
N ARG A 19 19.49 9.86 11.84
CA ARG A 19 19.36 8.52 12.39
C ARG A 19 17.88 8.07 12.46
N GLU A 20 16.94 8.99 12.75
CA GLU A 20 15.52 8.68 12.76
C GLU A 20 15.01 8.26 11.37
N LYS A 21 15.44 8.97 10.30
CA LYS A 21 15.12 8.61 8.92
C LYS A 21 15.69 7.23 8.58
N ALA A 22 16.94 6.95 8.95
CA ALA A 22 17.55 5.63 8.78
C ALA A 22 16.77 4.53 9.52
N GLN A 23 16.40 4.75 10.77
CA GLN A 23 15.61 3.79 11.56
C GLN A 23 14.26 3.51 10.95
N LYS A 24 13.57 4.53 10.43
CA LYS A 24 12.28 4.39 9.74
C LYS A 24 12.45 3.53 8.49
N ALA A 25 13.42 3.82 7.65
CA ALA A 25 13.72 3.08 6.43
C ALA A 25 14.06 1.60 6.72
N ILE A 26 14.88 1.33 7.74
CA ILE A 26 15.21 -0.03 8.17
C ILE A 26 13.95 -0.78 8.62
N LYS A 27 13.15 -0.18 9.52
CA LYS A 27 11.90 -0.81 10.01
C LYS A 27 10.90 -1.12 8.89
N GLN A 28 10.91 -0.31 7.85
CA GLN A 28 10.09 -0.50 6.65
C GLN A 28 10.65 -1.55 5.68
N GLY A 29 11.81 -2.13 5.96
CA GLY A 29 12.46 -3.13 5.10
C GLY A 29 13.04 -2.55 3.80
N GLN A 30 13.34 -1.26 3.78
CA GLN A 30 13.91 -0.55 2.63
C GLN A 30 15.42 -0.77 2.49
N VAL A 31 16.09 -1.28 3.52
CA VAL A 31 17.53 -1.40 3.56
C VAL A 31 17.93 -2.85 3.35
N LYS A 32 18.72 -3.11 2.31
CA LYS A 32 19.44 -4.36 2.13
C LYS A 32 20.92 -4.15 2.41
N VAL A 33 21.54 -5.14 3.00
CA VAL A 33 22.99 -5.23 3.16
C VAL A 33 23.43 -6.55 2.54
N ASN A 34 24.32 -6.50 1.57
CA ASN A 34 24.76 -7.65 0.79
C ASN A 34 23.57 -8.48 0.23
N GLY A 35 22.57 -7.80 -0.34
CA GLY A 35 21.38 -8.40 -0.93
C GLY A 35 20.32 -8.89 0.05
N LYS A 36 20.56 -8.85 1.38
CA LYS A 36 19.62 -9.30 2.42
C LYS A 36 18.93 -8.12 3.08
N VAL A 37 17.58 -8.17 3.19
CA VAL A 37 16.77 -7.15 3.89
C VAL A 37 16.94 -7.26 5.39
N TYR A 38 17.12 -6.10 6.04
CA TYR A 38 17.16 -5.98 7.50
C TYR A 38 16.07 -5.02 7.98
N THR A 39 15.39 -5.39 9.08
CA THR A 39 14.29 -4.61 9.67
C THR A 39 14.58 -4.15 11.09
N SER A 40 15.72 -4.56 11.67
CA SER A 40 16.15 -4.13 12.99
C SER A 40 17.22 -3.03 12.91
N PRO A 41 16.92 -1.77 13.33
CA PRO A 41 17.91 -0.70 13.33
C PRO A 41 19.13 -0.96 14.22
N SER A 42 18.96 -1.79 15.24
CA SER A 42 20.03 -2.16 16.19
C SER A 42 20.92 -3.30 15.69
N GLN A 43 20.62 -3.89 14.52
CA GLN A 43 21.48 -4.89 13.92
C GLN A 43 22.91 -4.35 13.79
N LYS A 44 23.89 -5.12 14.24
CA LYS A 44 25.29 -4.73 14.23
C LYS A 44 26.04 -5.36 13.08
N PHE A 45 26.88 -4.59 12.45
CA PHE A 45 27.79 -4.98 11.38
C PHE A 45 29.21 -4.53 11.69
N ASP A 46 30.19 -5.21 11.13
CA ASP A 46 31.53 -4.69 10.96
C ASP A 46 31.47 -3.48 10.00
N ILE A 47 32.60 -2.84 9.71
CA ILE A 47 32.64 -1.69 8.79
C ILE A 47 32.03 -2.10 7.46
N LEU A 48 30.95 -1.41 7.05
CA LEU A 48 30.29 -1.57 5.74
C LEU A 48 30.74 -0.46 4.80
N SER A 49 30.98 -0.79 3.55
CA SER A 49 31.10 0.21 2.48
C SER A 49 29.72 0.56 1.93
N GLN A 50 29.61 1.72 1.28
CA GLN A 50 28.37 2.17 0.66
C GLN A 50 27.87 1.18 -0.43
N GLU A 51 28.78 0.51 -1.12
CA GLU A 51 28.50 -0.47 -2.17
C GLU A 51 27.82 -1.74 -1.66
N GLN A 52 27.95 -2.06 -0.37
CA GLN A 52 27.27 -3.20 0.27
C GLN A 52 25.82 -2.89 0.68
N ILE A 53 25.39 -1.64 0.54
CA ILE A 53 24.10 -1.15 1.01
C ILE A 53 23.25 -0.77 -0.19
N GLU A 54 22.10 -1.39 -0.31
CA GLU A 54 21.09 -1.06 -1.31
C GLU A 54 19.87 -0.43 -0.62
N ILE A 55 19.44 0.73 -1.09
CA ILE A 55 18.21 1.37 -0.62
C ILE A 55 17.09 1.12 -1.64
N GLN A 56 16.06 0.44 -1.20
CA GLN A 56 14.86 0.22 -2.01
C GLN A 56 13.97 1.47 -1.92
N GLU A 57 14.17 2.45 -2.80
CA GLU A 57 13.38 3.69 -2.83
C GLU A 57 11.89 3.43 -3.06
N GLU A 58 11.54 2.32 -3.72
CA GLU A 58 10.15 1.95 -4.02
C GLU A 58 9.28 1.77 -2.77
N ALA A 59 9.86 1.44 -1.62
CA ALA A 59 9.08 1.21 -0.40
C ALA A 59 8.38 2.48 0.14
N ASN A 60 8.80 3.67 -0.27
CA ASN A 60 8.15 4.96 0.07
C ASN A 60 7.19 5.47 -1.02
N LYS A 61 7.08 4.76 -2.14
CA LYS A 61 6.24 5.17 -3.28
C LYS A 61 4.75 5.20 -2.90
N TYR A 62 4.32 4.34 -2.00
CA TYR A 62 2.93 4.16 -1.60
C TYR A 62 2.76 4.22 -0.08
N VAL A 63 1.55 4.56 0.37
CA VAL A 63 1.22 4.66 1.80
C VAL A 63 1.32 3.33 2.55
N SER A 64 1.33 2.19 1.87
CA SER A 64 1.56 0.88 2.48
C SER A 64 2.21 -0.11 1.51
N ARG A 65 2.87 -1.14 2.08
CA ARG A 65 3.49 -2.24 1.30
C ARG A 65 2.47 -3.09 0.53
N GLY A 66 1.21 -3.14 1.02
CA GLY A 66 0.11 -3.83 0.33
C GLY A 66 -0.09 -3.35 -1.11
N ALA A 67 0.22 -2.10 -1.40
CA ALA A 67 0.19 -1.49 -2.73
C ALA A 67 0.86 -2.33 -3.81
N PHE A 68 2.01 -2.95 -3.49
CA PHE A 68 2.77 -3.75 -4.47
C PHE A 68 2.02 -4.98 -4.97
N LYS A 69 1.05 -5.51 -4.21
CA LYS A 69 0.16 -6.58 -4.68
C LYS A 69 -0.64 -6.11 -5.89
N LEU A 70 -1.23 -4.91 -5.79
CA LEU A 70 -2.02 -4.34 -6.88
C LEU A 70 -1.12 -3.94 -8.06
N VAL A 71 0.03 -3.32 -7.83
CA VAL A 71 1.00 -3.01 -8.89
C VAL A 71 1.30 -4.27 -9.70
N LYS A 72 1.69 -5.35 -9.01
CA LYS A 72 2.01 -6.63 -9.67
C LYS A 72 0.82 -7.20 -10.45
N ALA A 73 -0.39 -7.11 -9.91
CA ALA A 73 -1.59 -7.59 -10.60
C ALA A 73 -1.87 -6.76 -11.87
N LEU A 74 -1.83 -5.43 -11.79
CA LEU A 74 -2.07 -4.55 -12.94
C LEU A 74 -1.07 -4.81 -14.07
N GLU A 75 0.21 -4.98 -13.74
CA GLU A 75 1.27 -5.32 -14.69
C GLU A 75 1.07 -6.70 -15.30
N THR A 76 0.86 -7.73 -14.45
CA THR A 76 0.77 -9.13 -14.88
C THR A 76 -0.43 -9.35 -15.81
N PHE A 77 -1.56 -8.72 -15.52
CA PHE A 77 -2.79 -8.86 -16.29
C PHE A 77 -3.01 -7.75 -17.33
N ASN A 78 -2.04 -6.83 -17.46
CA ASN A 78 -2.10 -5.68 -18.37
C ASN A 78 -3.41 -4.88 -18.24
N ILE A 79 -3.81 -4.57 -16.98
CA ILE A 79 -5.06 -3.87 -16.68
C ILE A 79 -4.82 -2.36 -16.61
N SER A 80 -5.44 -1.60 -17.50
CA SER A 80 -5.49 -0.14 -17.38
C SER A 80 -6.59 0.30 -16.41
N VAL A 81 -6.24 1.19 -15.48
CA VAL A 81 -7.18 1.77 -14.50
C VAL A 81 -7.53 3.22 -14.80
N SER A 82 -6.83 3.83 -15.77
CA SER A 82 -7.01 5.24 -16.12
C SER A 82 -8.45 5.57 -16.51
N GLY A 83 -9.01 6.62 -15.95
CA GLY A 83 -10.37 7.09 -16.19
C GLY A 83 -11.49 6.23 -15.59
N LYS A 84 -11.18 5.09 -14.97
CA LYS A 84 -12.17 4.20 -14.34
C LYS A 84 -12.63 4.76 -12.99
N ILE A 85 -13.76 4.23 -12.51
CA ILE A 85 -14.28 4.42 -11.15
C ILE A 85 -14.09 3.11 -10.41
N ALA A 86 -13.30 3.12 -9.35
CA ALA A 86 -12.98 1.93 -8.58
C ALA A 86 -13.74 1.84 -7.26
N THR A 87 -14.01 0.61 -6.82
CA THR A 87 -14.33 0.29 -5.43
C THR A 87 -13.19 -0.53 -4.85
N ASP A 88 -12.55 -0.01 -3.79
CA ASP A 88 -11.46 -0.64 -3.04
C ASP A 88 -12.03 -1.24 -1.76
N ILE A 89 -12.16 -2.58 -1.72
CA ILE A 89 -12.79 -3.33 -0.63
C ILE A 89 -11.70 -3.87 0.30
N GLY A 90 -11.75 -3.43 1.56
CA GLY A 90 -10.68 -3.64 2.52
C GLY A 90 -9.55 -2.62 2.32
N SER A 91 -9.92 -1.34 2.17
CA SER A 91 -8.98 -0.28 1.81
C SER A 91 -7.88 -0.07 2.85
N SER A 92 -8.14 -0.37 4.14
CA SER A 92 -7.18 -0.23 5.25
C SER A 92 -6.47 1.12 5.19
N THR A 93 -5.14 1.15 5.19
CA THR A 93 -4.35 2.40 5.06
C THR A 93 -4.41 3.05 3.68
N GLY A 94 -5.03 2.43 2.69
CA GLY A 94 -5.21 2.98 1.35
C GLY A 94 -4.09 2.62 0.36
N GLY A 95 -3.40 1.49 0.57
CA GLY A 95 -2.33 1.07 -0.33
C GLY A 95 -2.79 0.87 -1.76
N PHE A 96 -3.90 0.17 -1.98
CA PHE A 96 -4.48 -0.02 -3.32
C PHE A 96 -5.01 1.30 -3.87
N SER A 97 -5.70 2.08 -3.07
CA SER A 97 -6.17 3.42 -3.45
C SER A 97 -5.03 4.34 -3.90
N ASP A 98 -3.86 4.31 -3.25
CA ASP A 98 -2.69 5.11 -3.66
C ASP A 98 -2.17 4.69 -5.04
N VAL A 99 -2.09 3.37 -5.31
CA VAL A 99 -1.74 2.86 -6.65
C VAL A 99 -2.72 3.36 -7.71
N LEU A 100 -4.01 3.25 -7.44
CA LEU A 100 -5.07 3.71 -8.35
C LEU A 100 -4.96 5.22 -8.64
N LEU A 101 -4.73 6.05 -7.61
CA LEU A 101 -4.56 7.50 -7.73
C LEU A 101 -3.35 7.85 -8.60
N GLN A 102 -2.22 7.17 -8.40
CA GLN A 102 -1.00 7.40 -9.18
C GLN A 102 -1.14 6.93 -10.65
N ASN A 103 -2.12 6.05 -10.95
CA ASN A 103 -2.42 5.58 -12.29
C ASN A 103 -3.67 6.24 -12.91
N ASN A 104 -3.94 7.50 -12.54
CA ASN A 104 -4.98 8.35 -13.13
C ASN A 104 -6.40 7.82 -13.05
N ILE A 105 -6.76 7.11 -11.96
CA ILE A 105 -8.15 6.75 -11.69
C ILE A 105 -9.06 7.98 -11.66
N LYS A 106 -10.31 7.86 -12.09
CA LYS A 106 -11.29 8.95 -12.05
C LYS A 106 -11.87 9.15 -10.65
N LYS A 107 -12.22 8.06 -9.97
CA LYS A 107 -12.83 8.09 -8.63
C LYS A 107 -12.58 6.77 -7.90
N ILE A 108 -12.53 6.81 -6.56
CA ILE A 108 -12.41 5.64 -5.70
C ILE A 108 -13.47 5.72 -4.59
N TYR A 109 -14.15 4.60 -4.35
CA TYR A 109 -14.90 4.34 -3.14
C TYR A 109 -14.05 3.41 -2.27
N ALA A 110 -13.42 3.95 -1.22
CA ALA A 110 -12.54 3.22 -0.31
C ALA A 110 -13.35 2.72 0.88
N ILE A 111 -13.61 1.41 0.93
CA ILE A 111 -14.51 0.77 1.88
C ILE A 111 -13.72 -0.07 2.87
N ASP A 112 -13.93 0.16 4.15
CA ASP A 112 -13.33 -0.64 5.22
C ASP A 112 -14.27 -0.73 6.44
N VAL A 113 -14.23 -1.84 7.15
CA VAL A 113 -14.97 -2.02 8.42
C VAL A 113 -14.28 -1.31 9.58
N GLY A 114 -12.99 -1.00 9.46
CA GLY A 114 -12.21 -0.29 10.46
C GLY A 114 -12.54 1.19 10.52
N LYS A 115 -12.03 1.83 11.56
CA LYS A 115 -12.20 3.27 11.83
C LYS A 115 -10.85 3.97 11.78
N ASN A 116 -10.80 5.16 11.14
CA ASN A 116 -9.61 6.01 11.08
C ASN A 116 -8.36 5.27 10.58
N GLN A 117 -8.52 4.35 9.64
CA GLN A 117 -7.42 3.57 9.09
C GLN A 117 -6.80 4.22 7.85
N LEU A 118 -7.64 4.87 7.04
CA LEU A 118 -7.21 5.43 5.77
C LEU A 118 -6.20 6.57 6.01
N HIS A 119 -5.04 6.48 5.37
CA HIS A 119 -3.97 7.47 5.48
C HIS A 119 -4.46 8.84 5.01
N GLU A 120 -4.10 9.91 5.72
CA GLU A 120 -4.59 11.28 5.48
C GLU A 120 -4.37 11.75 4.04
N LYS A 121 -3.22 11.44 3.44
CA LYS A 121 -2.93 11.72 2.02
C LYS A 121 -3.99 11.15 1.07
N ILE A 122 -4.54 9.99 1.39
CA ILE A 122 -5.56 9.32 0.57
C ILE A 122 -6.93 9.89 0.89
N LYS A 123 -7.25 10.01 2.17
CA LYS A 123 -8.55 10.50 2.67
C LYS A 123 -8.85 11.94 2.21
N SER A 124 -7.85 12.81 2.16
CA SER A 124 -8.00 14.20 1.71
C SER A 124 -8.08 14.37 0.19
N ASN A 125 -7.85 13.32 -0.60
CA ASN A 125 -7.88 13.40 -2.06
C ASN A 125 -9.31 13.48 -2.58
N LYS A 126 -9.63 14.52 -3.37
CA LYS A 126 -10.98 14.79 -3.92
C LYS A 126 -11.56 13.65 -4.77
N LYS A 127 -10.73 12.75 -5.28
CA LYS A 127 -11.17 11.57 -6.04
C LYS A 127 -11.59 10.40 -5.13
N VAL A 128 -11.34 10.47 -3.82
CA VAL A 128 -11.62 9.40 -2.86
C VAL A 128 -12.85 9.72 -2.03
N VAL A 129 -13.77 8.77 -2.00
CA VAL A 129 -14.89 8.75 -1.07
C VAL A 129 -14.54 7.70 -0.01
N SER A 130 -14.19 8.16 1.19
CA SER A 130 -13.90 7.28 2.32
C SER A 130 -15.21 6.74 2.90
N MET A 131 -15.31 5.42 3.02
CA MET A 131 -16.44 4.69 3.57
C MET A 131 -15.93 3.74 4.65
N GLU A 132 -15.35 4.31 5.71
CA GLU A 132 -14.92 3.57 6.89
C GLU A 132 -16.13 3.15 7.75
N GLU A 133 -15.93 2.25 8.70
CA GLU A 133 -16.99 1.62 9.54
C GLU A 133 -18.12 1.03 8.68
N THR A 134 -17.79 0.55 7.47
CA THR A 134 -18.75 0.09 6.47
C THR A 134 -18.45 -1.34 6.03
N ASP A 135 -19.40 -2.23 6.22
CA ASP A 135 -19.34 -3.59 5.69
C ASP A 135 -19.82 -3.60 4.25
N PHE A 136 -18.95 -4.00 3.31
CA PHE A 136 -19.29 -4.07 1.89
C PHE A 136 -20.52 -4.93 1.60
N ARG A 137 -20.79 -5.97 2.42
CA ARG A 137 -21.95 -6.86 2.25
C ARG A 137 -23.29 -6.13 2.42
N THR A 138 -23.31 -4.98 3.10
CA THR A 138 -24.51 -4.17 3.33
C THR A 138 -24.72 -3.05 2.31
N ILE A 139 -23.75 -2.82 1.43
CA ILE A 139 -23.74 -1.71 0.46
C ILE A 139 -24.86 -1.87 -0.58
N LYS A 140 -25.45 -0.73 -0.96
CA LYS A 140 -26.35 -0.60 -2.10
C LYS A 140 -25.60 -0.09 -3.33
N LYS A 141 -25.99 -0.49 -4.53
CA LYS A 141 -25.38 -0.07 -5.80
C LYS A 141 -25.30 1.45 -5.95
N SER A 142 -26.30 2.18 -5.44
CA SER A 142 -26.33 3.64 -5.49
C SER A 142 -25.19 4.32 -4.71
N GLN A 143 -24.66 3.66 -3.68
CA GLN A 143 -23.57 4.20 -2.85
C GLN A 143 -22.20 4.12 -3.54
N ILE A 144 -22.05 3.23 -4.52
CA ILE A 144 -20.85 3.02 -5.33
C ILE A 144 -21.15 3.22 -6.82
N ALA A 145 -21.95 4.24 -7.12
CA ALA A 145 -22.44 4.50 -8.47
C ALA A 145 -21.31 4.70 -9.49
N GLY A 146 -21.46 4.07 -10.66
CA GLY A 146 -20.50 4.16 -11.75
C GLY A 146 -19.28 3.27 -11.61
N THR A 147 -19.17 2.46 -10.56
CA THR A 147 -18.05 1.51 -10.40
C THR A 147 -17.97 0.58 -11.60
N ASN A 148 -16.78 0.54 -12.20
CA ASN A 148 -16.42 -0.35 -13.32
C ASN A 148 -15.06 -1.04 -13.11
N LEU A 149 -14.50 -0.91 -11.91
CA LEU A 149 -13.33 -1.63 -11.43
C LEU A 149 -13.53 -1.97 -9.95
N VAL A 150 -13.23 -3.20 -9.55
CA VAL A 150 -13.23 -3.59 -8.13
C VAL A 150 -11.87 -4.18 -7.80
N VAL A 151 -11.28 -3.71 -6.71
CA VAL A 151 -10.06 -4.28 -6.11
C VAL A 151 -10.37 -4.72 -4.68
N ILE A 152 -9.80 -5.87 -4.26
CA ILE A 152 -10.13 -6.50 -2.99
C ILE A 152 -8.85 -6.97 -2.31
N ASP A 153 -8.60 -6.52 -1.08
CA ASP A 153 -7.54 -7.05 -0.21
C ASP A 153 -8.06 -7.14 1.24
N VAL A 154 -8.86 -8.17 1.52
CA VAL A 154 -9.46 -8.39 2.84
C VAL A 154 -8.70 -9.42 3.64
N SER A 155 -8.68 -9.24 4.97
CA SER A 155 -8.06 -10.15 5.92
C SER A 155 -9.09 -10.64 6.94
N PHE A 156 -8.87 -11.85 7.48
CA PHE A 156 -9.68 -12.45 8.55
C PHE A 156 -11.13 -12.78 8.19
N ILE A 157 -11.56 -12.64 6.95
CA ILE A 157 -12.89 -13.03 6.46
C ILE A 157 -12.77 -13.81 5.14
N SER A 158 -13.79 -14.66 4.88
CA SER A 158 -13.90 -15.31 3.57
C SER A 158 -14.24 -14.30 2.48
N ILE A 159 -13.60 -14.41 1.32
CA ILE A 159 -13.91 -13.60 0.14
C ILE A 159 -15.27 -13.98 -0.51
N LEU A 160 -15.78 -15.19 -0.27
CA LEU A 160 -16.97 -15.70 -0.94
C LEU A 160 -18.21 -14.82 -0.74
N PRO A 161 -18.57 -14.33 0.47
CA PRO A 161 -19.71 -13.43 0.63
C PRO A 161 -19.54 -12.10 -0.11
N ILE A 162 -18.31 -11.61 -0.26
CA ILE A 162 -17.98 -10.39 -1.03
C ILE A 162 -18.25 -10.65 -2.51
N ILE A 163 -17.78 -11.77 -3.06
CA ILE A 163 -18.02 -12.17 -4.46
C ILE A 163 -19.52 -12.37 -4.74
N GLN A 164 -20.25 -12.97 -3.80
CA GLN A 164 -21.71 -13.11 -3.94
C GLN A 164 -22.40 -11.74 -4.00
N LYS A 165 -21.99 -10.81 -3.12
CA LYS A 165 -22.52 -9.44 -3.13
C LYS A 165 -22.16 -8.68 -4.41
N LEU A 166 -20.96 -8.84 -4.93
CA LEU A 166 -20.57 -8.27 -6.22
C LEU A 166 -21.45 -8.77 -7.36
N LYS A 167 -21.71 -10.09 -7.42
CA LYS A 167 -22.63 -10.66 -8.41
C LYS A 167 -24.04 -10.08 -8.31
N GLU A 168 -24.53 -9.85 -7.09
CA GLU A 168 -25.83 -9.19 -6.87
C GLU A 168 -25.85 -7.76 -7.39
N LEU A 169 -24.82 -6.96 -7.04
CA LEU A 169 -24.74 -5.54 -7.40
C LEU A 169 -24.49 -5.29 -8.90
N PHE A 170 -23.78 -6.22 -9.55
CA PHE A 170 -23.30 -6.06 -10.94
C PHE A 170 -23.82 -7.16 -11.89
N LYS A 171 -25.03 -7.68 -11.64
CA LYS A 171 -25.66 -8.78 -12.42
C LYS A 171 -25.64 -8.59 -13.96
N ASN A 172 -25.49 -7.37 -14.44
CA ASN A 172 -25.48 -7.02 -15.87
C ASN A 172 -24.17 -6.34 -16.29
N ALA A 173 -23.07 -6.54 -15.54
CA ALA A 173 -21.77 -6.09 -15.99
C ALA A 173 -21.13 -7.21 -16.83
N GLU A 174 -20.84 -6.88 -18.09
CA GLU A 174 -20.01 -7.71 -18.97
C GLU A 174 -18.56 -7.74 -18.48
#